data_5c9e0eaf56ddbb652ed4e6ca7310d805
#
_entry.id   5c9e0eaf56ddbb652ed4e6ca7310d805
#
_cell.length_a   1.000
_cell.length_b   1.000
_cell.length_c   1.000
_cell.angle_alpha   90.00
_cell.angle_beta   90.00
_cell.angle_gamma   90.00
#
_symmetry.space_group_name_H-M   'P 1'
#
loop_
_entity.id
_entity.type
_entity.pdbx_description
1 polymer ?
#
loop_
_entity_poly.entity_id
_entity_poly.type
_entity_poly.pdbx_seq_one_letter_code
_entity_poly.pdbx_strand_id
1 'polypeptide(L)'
;MKKYSSDWYWYYVINYALVIIILFPIYWTFISSVKVPDELITSNPTFYPHNWTWEYYDTTWNFNDEMRTKLQKEVSGSTTITAGIERAFYNSGIVTLGTIILSLIVCTLAGYSLTFFRIPFKEAIFILLILPILIPAISLIIPIYKLLKSLGLTDTHIGLIFLHSTGMLPIGVFMMRNAFSSIPSSLREVALLEGTSELRIMSTIMIPLAIPGLLTVMVFALYISWNDYILAFIYINSPDNIMLNTTLAKIALGGAKFEMKWGNLTAGSIISFIPIIIIYSILQRYFIRGITGSAVKE
;
A
#
# COMPACT_ATOMS: atom_id res chain seq x y z
N MET A 1 44.86 -7.35 20.82
CA MET A 1 44.41 -6.31 19.88
C MET A 1 43.88 -6.98 18.62
N LYS A 2 42.54 -7.08 18.41
CA LYS A 2 41.98 -7.62 17.16
C LYS A 2 42.30 -6.63 16.05
N LYS A 3 43.06 -7.07 15.05
CA LYS A 3 43.25 -6.37 13.78
C LYS A 3 41.88 -6.19 13.15
N TYR A 4 41.29 -4.99 13.21
CA TYR A 4 40.16 -4.63 12.38
C TYR A 4 40.64 -4.67 10.94
N SER A 5 40.21 -5.68 10.20
CA SER A 5 40.63 -5.92 8.83
C SER A 5 40.14 -4.77 7.94
N SER A 6 40.85 -4.53 6.82
CA SER A 6 40.49 -3.54 5.79
C SER A 6 39.05 -3.77 5.26
N ASP A 7 38.46 -4.93 5.52
CA ASP A 7 37.12 -5.36 5.12
C ASP A 7 36.01 -4.48 5.73
N TRP A 8 36.24 -3.92 6.95
CA TRP A 8 35.29 -3.03 7.62
C TRP A 8 35.11 -1.71 6.84
N TYR A 9 36.19 -1.14 6.27
CA TYR A 9 36.11 0.05 5.45
C TYR A 9 35.29 -0.18 4.18
N TRP A 10 35.56 -1.29 3.46
CA TRP A 10 34.80 -1.64 2.26
C TRP A 10 33.32 -1.91 2.53
N TYR A 11 33.02 -2.50 3.69
CA TYR A 11 31.62 -2.68 4.12
C TYR A 11 30.87 -1.36 4.19
N TYR A 12 31.43 -0.31 4.80
CA TYR A 12 30.79 1.00 4.86
C TYR A 12 30.72 1.66 3.49
N VAL A 13 31.79 1.64 2.72
CA VAL A 13 31.83 2.24 1.37
C VAL A 13 30.74 1.64 0.48
N ILE A 14 30.60 0.31 0.46
CA ILE A 14 29.58 -0.38 -0.33
C ILE A 14 28.18 -0.01 0.17
N ASN A 15 27.94 -0.01 1.48
CA ASN A 15 26.62 0.33 2.04
C ASN A 15 26.24 1.78 1.73
N TYR A 16 27.14 2.74 1.89
CA TYR A 16 26.86 4.14 1.53
C TYR A 16 26.61 4.31 0.03
N ALA A 17 27.39 3.64 -0.82
CA ALA A 17 27.15 3.66 -2.26
C ALA A 17 25.77 3.10 -2.62
N LEU A 18 25.36 1.98 -2.03
CA LEU A 18 24.02 1.41 -2.22
C LEU A 18 22.92 2.35 -1.75
N VAL A 19 23.08 3.00 -0.60
CA VAL A 19 22.11 3.99 -0.08
C VAL A 19 21.96 5.15 -1.06
N ILE A 20 23.05 5.69 -1.60
CA ILE A 20 23.02 6.78 -2.59
C ILE A 20 22.28 6.33 -3.86
N ILE A 21 22.60 5.14 -4.37
CA ILE A 21 21.94 4.60 -5.58
C ILE A 21 20.44 4.42 -5.36
N ILE A 22 20.02 3.88 -4.20
CA ILE A 22 18.61 3.65 -3.87
C ILE A 22 17.86 4.97 -3.65
N LEU A 23 18.49 5.96 -3.04
CA LEU A 23 17.87 7.26 -2.77
C LEU A 23 17.85 8.18 -3.99
N PHE A 24 18.70 7.94 -5.00
CA PHE A 24 18.82 8.79 -6.17
C PHE A 24 17.48 9.00 -6.93
N PRO A 25 16.67 7.96 -7.23
CA PRO A 25 15.37 8.16 -7.89
C PRO A 25 14.42 9.04 -7.06
N ILE A 26 14.41 8.88 -5.74
CA ILE A 26 13.58 9.69 -4.83
C ILE A 26 14.06 11.14 -4.84
N TYR A 27 15.36 11.34 -4.71
CA TYR A 27 15.99 12.65 -4.83
C TYR A 27 15.65 13.31 -6.17
N TRP A 28 15.80 12.58 -7.29
CA TRP A 28 15.49 13.09 -8.62
C TRP A 28 14.03 13.48 -8.78
N THR A 29 13.09 12.68 -8.26
CA THR A 29 11.66 12.99 -8.26
C THR A 29 11.38 14.27 -7.46
N PHE A 30 11.99 14.41 -6.27
CA PHE A 30 11.84 15.59 -5.45
C PHE A 30 12.40 16.84 -6.15
N ILE A 31 13.62 16.79 -6.67
CA ILE A 31 14.21 17.92 -7.39
C ILE A 31 13.39 18.30 -8.63
N SER A 32 12.89 17.30 -9.37
CA SER A 32 12.04 17.56 -10.53
C SER A 32 10.70 18.20 -10.14
N SER A 33 10.17 17.95 -8.95
CA SER A 33 8.91 18.53 -8.48
C SER A 33 9.01 20.02 -8.11
N VAL A 34 10.22 20.55 -8.02
CA VAL A 34 10.47 21.96 -7.65
C VAL A 34 11.23 22.75 -8.71
N LYS A 35 11.50 22.17 -9.89
CA LYS A 35 12.10 22.85 -11.05
C LYS A 35 11.04 23.58 -11.87
N VAL A 36 11.43 24.73 -12.45
CA VAL A 36 10.59 25.42 -13.44
C VAL A 36 10.46 24.57 -14.73
N PRO A 37 9.38 24.79 -15.56
CA PRO A 37 9.13 23.97 -16.76
C PRO A 37 10.31 23.87 -17.71
N ASP A 38 11.02 24.97 -17.94
CA ASP A 38 12.16 25.05 -18.86
C ASP A 38 13.35 24.20 -18.42
N GLU A 39 13.47 23.91 -17.11
CA GLU A 39 14.53 23.06 -16.55
C GLU A 39 14.15 21.58 -16.51
N LEU A 40 12.84 21.22 -16.68
CA LEU A 40 12.37 19.85 -16.67
C LEU A 40 12.60 19.13 -17.99
N ILE A 41 12.47 19.88 -19.12
CA ILE A 41 12.57 19.34 -20.47
C ILE A 41 13.75 20.02 -21.15
N THR A 42 14.95 19.58 -20.81
CA THR A 42 16.19 20.09 -21.37
C THR A 42 17.11 18.95 -21.77
N SER A 43 17.94 19.19 -22.82
CA SER A 43 18.97 18.25 -23.24
C SER A 43 20.11 18.09 -22.24
N ASN A 44 20.27 19.08 -21.34
CA ASN A 44 21.30 19.08 -20.29
C ASN A 44 20.62 19.10 -18.90
N PRO A 45 20.25 17.95 -18.34
CA PRO A 45 19.57 17.89 -17.06
C PRO A 45 20.48 18.35 -15.92
N THR A 46 19.97 19.22 -15.06
CA THR A 46 20.68 19.71 -13.87
C THR A 46 20.33 18.86 -12.66
N PHE A 47 21.30 18.65 -11.74
CA PHE A 47 21.06 17.89 -10.50
C PHE A 47 20.44 18.73 -9.39
N TYR A 48 20.32 20.04 -9.57
CA TYR A 48 19.65 20.96 -8.65
C TYR A 48 18.90 22.04 -9.44
N PRO A 49 17.80 22.61 -8.90
CA PRO A 49 17.06 23.67 -9.56
C PRO A 49 17.89 24.98 -9.53
N HIS A 50 17.94 25.67 -10.64
CA HIS A 50 18.44 27.06 -10.68
C HIS A 50 17.35 28.01 -10.15
N ASN A 51 16.10 27.75 -10.54
CA ASN A 51 14.94 28.48 -10.06
C ASN A 51 13.97 27.50 -9.39
N TRP A 52 13.63 27.78 -8.12
CA TRP A 52 12.73 26.97 -7.33
C TRP A 52 11.28 27.38 -7.54
N THR A 53 10.38 26.43 -7.77
CA THR A 53 8.93 26.65 -7.81
C THR A 53 8.20 25.64 -6.95
N TRP A 54 7.16 26.09 -6.26
CA TRP A 54 6.23 25.24 -5.50
C TRP A 54 4.87 25.17 -6.16
N GLU A 55 4.72 25.80 -7.33
CA GLU A 55 3.46 25.91 -8.06
C GLU A 55 2.85 24.56 -8.38
N TYR A 56 3.67 23.54 -8.67
CA TYR A 56 3.16 22.20 -8.97
C TYR A 56 2.48 21.55 -7.77
N TYR A 57 2.91 21.83 -6.55
CA TYR A 57 2.25 21.31 -5.36
C TYR A 57 0.89 21.94 -5.16
N ASP A 58 0.79 23.27 -5.33
CA ASP A 58 -0.48 23.98 -5.25
C ASP A 58 -1.42 23.58 -6.38
N THR A 59 -0.96 23.59 -7.61
CA THR A 59 -1.78 23.22 -8.78
C THR A 59 -2.18 21.76 -8.81
N THR A 60 -1.40 20.87 -8.20
CA THR A 60 -1.74 19.45 -8.09
C THR A 60 -2.72 19.20 -6.96
N TRP A 61 -2.55 19.86 -5.82
CA TRP A 61 -3.43 19.70 -4.65
C TRP A 61 -4.76 20.38 -4.84
N ASN A 62 -4.72 21.67 -5.16
CA ASN A 62 -5.88 22.54 -5.31
C ASN A 62 -6.39 22.59 -6.76
N PHE A 63 -6.48 21.51 -7.46
CA PHE A 63 -6.98 21.48 -8.84
C PHE A 63 -8.30 22.25 -8.93
N ASN A 64 -8.18 23.61 -8.96
CA ASN A 64 -9.28 24.53 -8.78
C ASN A 64 -10.17 24.62 -10.02
N ASP A 65 -11.38 25.19 -9.85
CA ASP A 65 -12.43 25.28 -10.87
C ASP A 65 -12.00 26.05 -12.13
N GLU A 66 -11.01 26.94 -12.06
CA GLU A 66 -10.46 27.64 -13.23
C GLU A 66 -9.65 26.73 -14.14
N MET A 67 -8.77 25.88 -13.57
CA MET A 67 -8.01 24.90 -14.33
C MET A 67 -8.93 23.81 -14.88
N ARG A 68 -9.95 23.46 -14.12
CA ARG A 68 -11.08 22.60 -14.48
C ARG A 68 -11.80 23.12 -15.72
N THR A 69 -12.17 24.41 -15.72
CA THR A 69 -12.89 25.07 -16.83
C THR A 69 -12.00 25.23 -18.07
N LYS A 70 -10.71 25.50 -17.90
CA LYS A 70 -9.74 25.57 -19.00
C LYS A 70 -9.54 24.21 -19.68
N LEU A 71 -9.33 23.15 -18.90
CA LEU A 71 -9.20 21.78 -19.41
C LEU A 71 -10.49 21.26 -20.01
N GLN A 72 -11.65 21.61 -19.46
CA GLN A 72 -12.96 21.22 -19.97
C GLN A 72 -13.28 21.91 -21.33
N LYS A 73 -12.79 23.12 -21.55
CA LYS A 73 -12.91 23.83 -22.84
C LYS A 73 -11.93 23.27 -23.89
N GLU A 74 -10.77 22.80 -23.49
CA GLU A 74 -9.76 22.23 -24.40
C GLU A 74 -10.07 20.77 -24.79
N VAL A 75 -10.79 20.03 -23.97
CA VAL A 75 -11.17 18.61 -24.17
C VAL A 75 -12.66 18.50 -24.43
N SER A 76 -13.10 18.95 -25.59
CA SER A 76 -14.45 18.69 -26.06
C SER A 76 -14.62 17.20 -26.32
N GLY A 77 -15.11 16.44 -25.34
CA GLY A 77 -15.63 15.09 -25.58
C GLY A 77 -15.19 13.94 -24.67
N SER A 78 -14.33 14.08 -23.69
CA SER A 78 -13.96 12.90 -22.88
C SER A 78 -13.54 13.24 -21.44
N THR A 79 -14.17 12.51 -20.52
CA THR A 79 -13.83 12.32 -19.10
C THR A 79 -13.34 13.55 -18.34
N THR A 80 -14.26 14.26 -17.80
CA THR A 80 -14.08 15.38 -16.88
C THR A 80 -13.22 14.98 -15.70
N ILE A 81 -12.01 15.57 -15.58
CA ILE A 81 -11.28 15.55 -14.31
C ILE A 81 -12.01 16.53 -13.39
N THR A 82 -12.90 16.03 -12.55
CA THR A 82 -13.81 16.85 -11.75
C THR A 82 -13.38 16.99 -10.30
N ALA A 83 -12.35 16.27 -9.86
CA ALA A 83 -11.88 16.31 -8.49
C ALA A 83 -10.36 16.57 -8.46
N GLY A 84 -9.91 17.45 -7.57
CA GLY A 84 -8.50 17.63 -7.26
C GLY A 84 -7.91 16.37 -6.63
N ILE A 85 -6.57 16.34 -6.55
CA ILE A 85 -5.84 15.25 -5.90
C ILE A 85 -6.24 15.11 -4.43
N GLU A 86 -6.67 16.19 -3.80
CA GLU A 86 -7.17 16.21 -2.42
C GLU A 86 -8.26 15.16 -2.19
N ARG A 87 -9.32 15.18 -2.99
CA ARG A 87 -10.43 14.22 -2.87
C ARG A 87 -9.95 12.78 -3.14
N ALA A 88 -9.16 12.60 -4.18
CA ALA A 88 -8.59 11.31 -4.52
C ALA A 88 -7.67 10.77 -3.42
N PHE A 89 -6.93 11.64 -2.73
CA PHE A 89 -6.11 11.31 -1.58
C PHE A 89 -6.95 10.79 -0.40
N TYR A 90 -8.03 11.49 -0.05
CA TYR A 90 -8.96 11.04 0.99
C TYR A 90 -9.65 9.74 0.62
N ASN A 91 -10.10 9.58 -0.62
CA ASN A 91 -10.71 8.35 -1.12
C ASN A 91 -9.74 7.15 -0.98
N SER A 92 -8.49 7.33 -1.41
CA SER A 92 -7.45 6.30 -1.24
C SER A 92 -7.18 6.00 0.23
N GLY A 93 -7.19 7.02 1.09
CA GLY A 93 -7.07 6.86 2.54
C GLY A 93 -8.21 6.01 3.13
N ILE A 94 -9.45 6.30 2.77
CA ILE A 94 -10.64 5.56 3.22
C ILE A 94 -10.59 4.10 2.77
N VAL A 95 -10.31 3.87 1.47
CA VAL A 95 -10.24 2.51 0.92
C VAL A 95 -9.10 1.72 1.55
N THR A 96 -7.93 2.34 1.72
CA THR A 96 -6.78 1.69 2.35
C THR A 96 -7.05 1.35 3.82
N LEU A 97 -7.62 2.28 4.58
CA LEU A 97 -7.97 2.03 5.98
C LEU A 97 -9.01 0.92 6.11
N GLY A 98 -10.05 0.95 5.28
CA GLY A 98 -11.07 -0.11 5.22
C GLY A 98 -10.48 -1.48 4.86
N THR A 99 -9.56 -1.52 3.88
CA THR A 99 -8.83 -2.73 3.49
C THR A 99 -7.97 -3.27 4.64
N ILE A 100 -7.24 -2.41 5.35
CA ILE A 100 -6.43 -2.80 6.51
C ILE A 100 -7.32 -3.41 7.60
N ILE A 101 -8.39 -2.72 7.99
CA ILE A 101 -9.28 -3.19 9.04
C ILE A 101 -9.91 -4.53 8.68
N LEU A 102 -10.48 -4.65 7.49
CA LEU A 102 -11.14 -5.88 7.06
C LEU A 102 -10.14 -7.03 6.94
N SER A 103 -8.97 -6.80 6.34
CA SER A 103 -7.91 -7.81 6.23
C SER A 103 -7.40 -8.27 7.59
N LEU A 104 -7.17 -7.35 8.53
CA LEU A 104 -6.74 -7.70 9.89
C LEU A 104 -7.78 -8.57 10.58
N ILE A 105 -9.07 -8.22 10.51
CA ILE A 105 -10.14 -9.01 11.14
C ILE A 105 -10.18 -10.41 10.54
N VAL A 106 -10.31 -10.51 9.21
CA VAL A 106 -10.52 -11.80 8.55
C VAL A 106 -9.29 -12.70 8.64
N CYS A 107 -8.09 -12.17 8.38
CA CYS A 107 -6.86 -12.94 8.45
C CYS A 107 -6.52 -13.40 9.87
N THR A 108 -6.81 -12.57 10.88
CA THR A 108 -6.60 -12.93 12.29
C THR A 108 -7.54 -14.05 12.71
N LEU A 109 -8.84 -13.93 12.43
CA LEU A 109 -9.82 -14.97 12.75
C LEU A 109 -9.52 -16.28 12.03
N ALA A 110 -9.21 -16.22 10.74
CA ALA A 110 -8.86 -17.40 9.96
C ALA A 110 -7.55 -18.05 10.44
N GLY A 111 -6.48 -17.25 10.64
CA GLY A 111 -5.20 -17.73 11.13
C GLY A 111 -5.30 -18.35 12.52
N TYR A 112 -6.04 -17.72 13.43
CA TYR A 112 -6.31 -18.25 14.76
C TYR A 112 -7.04 -19.58 14.72
N SER A 113 -8.15 -19.64 13.96
CA SER A 113 -8.97 -20.84 13.84
C SER A 113 -8.19 -21.99 13.22
N LEU A 114 -7.44 -21.72 12.14
CA LEU A 114 -6.57 -22.69 11.49
C LEU A 114 -5.36 -23.10 12.34
N THR A 115 -5.01 -22.40 13.39
CA THR A 115 -3.94 -22.80 14.31
C THR A 115 -4.48 -23.67 15.44
N PHE A 116 -5.49 -23.19 16.17
CA PHE A 116 -5.85 -23.76 17.46
C PHE A 116 -7.07 -24.67 17.45
N PHE A 117 -7.94 -24.58 16.44
CA PHE A 117 -9.14 -25.43 16.40
C PHE A 117 -8.92 -26.74 15.64
N ARG A 118 -9.65 -27.76 16.04
CA ARG A 118 -9.70 -29.05 15.38
C ARG A 118 -10.76 -29.00 14.27
N ILE A 119 -10.34 -28.50 13.08
CA ILE A 119 -11.20 -28.38 11.90
C ILE A 119 -10.95 -29.58 10.99
N PRO A 120 -11.99 -30.32 10.56
CA PRO A 120 -11.80 -31.37 9.58
C PRO A 120 -11.23 -30.80 8.28
N PHE A 121 -10.31 -31.52 7.64
CA PHE A 121 -9.62 -31.09 6.41
C PHE A 121 -8.88 -29.76 6.52
N LYS A 122 -8.43 -29.37 7.69
CA LYS A 122 -7.77 -28.10 8.01
C LYS A 122 -6.67 -27.71 7.02
N GLU A 123 -5.79 -28.64 6.66
CA GLU A 123 -4.69 -28.40 5.72
C GLU A 123 -5.22 -28.21 4.28
N ALA A 124 -6.24 -28.95 3.88
CA ALA A 124 -6.86 -28.74 2.57
C ALA A 124 -7.54 -27.37 2.47
N ILE A 125 -8.25 -26.94 3.53
CA ILE A 125 -8.83 -25.60 3.60
C ILE A 125 -7.72 -24.53 3.50
N PHE A 126 -6.62 -24.71 4.22
CA PHE A 126 -5.49 -23.80 4.18
C PHE A 126 -4.87 -23.72 2.79
N ILE A 127 -4.63 -24.86 2.14
CA ILE A 127 -4.12 -24.90 0.76
C ILE A 127 -5.08 -24.21 -0.19
N LEU A 128 -6.39 -24.45 -0.06
CA LEU A 128 -7.41 -23.81 -0.89
C LEU A 128 -7.41 -22.28 -0.75
N LEU A 129 -7.17 -21.77 0.47
CA LEU A 129 -7.07 -20.33 0.72
C LEU A 129 -5.81 -19.71 0.09
N ILE A 130 -4.71 -20.47 -0.03
CA ILE A 130 -3.46 -19.97 -0.61
C ILE A 130 -3.43 -20.13 -2.13
N LEU A 131 -4.12 -21.11 -2.67
CA LEU A 131 -4.11 -21.45 -4.09
C LEU A 131 -4.33 -20.27 -5.05
N PRO A 132 -5.19 -19.26 -4.71
CA PRO A 132 -5.41 -18.10 -5.58
C PRO A 132 -4.13 -17.29 -5.90
N ILE A 133 -3.05 -17.40 -5.13
CA ILE A 133 -1.77 -16.75 -5.44
C ILE A 133 -1.21 -17.21 -6.80
N LEU A 134 -1.51 -18.44 -7.20
CA LEU A 134 -1.02 -19.02 -8.47
C LEU A 134 -1.80 -18.51 -9.69
N ILE A 135 -2.95 -17.86 -9.48
CA ILE A 135 -3.79 -17.35 -10.55
C ILE A 135 -3.34 -15.92 -10.88
N PRO A 136 -2.95 -15.61 -12.11
CA PRO A 136 -2.63 -14.24 -12.49
C PRO A 136 -3.82 -13.31 -12.26
N ALA A 137 -3.66 -12.31 -11.40
CA ALA A 137 -4.75 -11.40 -11.01
C ALA A 137 -5.43 -10.73 -12.22
N ILE A 138 -4.65 -10.46 -13.28
CA ILE A 138 -5.16 -9.81 -14.49
C ILE A 138 -6.20 -10.66 -15.23
N SER A 139 -6.12 -11.98 -15.16
CA SER A 139 -7.09 -12.89 -15.78
C SER A 139 -8.46 -12.90 -15.08
N LEU A 140 -8.50 -12.44 -13.84
CA LEU A 140 -9.71 -12.37 -13.03
C LEU A 140 -10.47 -11.03 -13.16
N ILE A 141 -9.93 -10.06 -13.87
CA ILE A 141 -10.51 -8.71 -13.97
C ILE A 141 -11.95 -8.76 -14.48
N ILE A 142 -12.20 -9.46 -15.59
CA ILE A 142 -13.53 -9.53 -16.21
C ILE A 142 -14.53 -10.31 -15.34
N PRO A 143 -14.20 -11.51 -14.82
CA PRO A 143 -15.08 -12.23 -13.90
C PRO A 143 -15.44 -11.41 -12.65
N ILE A 144 -14.44 -10.77 -12.03
CA ILE A 144 -14.64 -9.95 -10.83
C ILE A 144 -15.50 -8.72 -11.14
N TYR A 145 -15.30 -8.08 -12.31
CA TYR A 145 -16.16 -6.95 -12.72
C TYR A 145 -17.63 -7.38 -12.81
N LYS A 146 -17.90 -8.51 -13.44
CA LYS A 146 -19.27 -9.06 -13.55
C LYS A 146 -19.86 -9.35 -12.16
N LEU A 147 -19.07 -9.93 -11.25
CA LEU A 147 -19.49 -10.21 -9.88
C LEU A 147 -19.81 -8.91 -9.12
N LEU A 148 -18.89 -7.93 -9.11
CA LEU A 148 -19.11 -6.65 -8.46
C LEU A 148 -20.33 -5.94 -9.03
N LYS A 149 -20.53 -5.98 -10.35
CA LYS A 149 -21.70 -5.41 -11.00
C LYS A 149 -23.00 -6.09 -10.56
N SER A 150 -23.04 -7.42 -10.45
CA SER A 150 -24.21 -8.15 -9.98
C SER A 150 -24.55 -7.87 -8.51
N LEU A 151 -23.54 -7.51 -7.70
CA LEU A 151 -23.68 -7.13 -6.30
C LEU A 151 -23.96 -5.63 -6.09
N GLY A 152 -23.97 -4.81 -7.16
CA GLY A 152 -24.12 -3.36 -7.05
C GLY A 152 -22.91 -2.66 -6.42
N LEU A 153 -21.72 -3.27 -6.45
CA LEU A 153 -20.49 -2.81 -5.81
C LEU A 153 -19.49 -2.17 -6.79
N THR A 154 -19.79 -2.14 -8.09
CA THR A 154 -18.98 -1.35 -9.04
C THR A 154 -19.10 0.13 -8.73
N ASP A 155 -18.01 0.86 -8.98
CA ASP A 155 -17.94 2.31 -8.75
C ASP A 155 -18.17 2.73 -7.28
N THR A 156 -17.78 1.87 -6.34
CA THR A 156 -17.89 2.13 -4.90
C THR A 156 -16.58 1.85 -4.16
N HIS A 157 -16.30 2.63 -3.11
CA HIS A 157 -15.17 2.36 -2.22
C HIS A 157 -15.28 1.00 -1.53
N ILE A 158 -16.49 0.58 -1.17
CA ILE A 158 -16.75 -0.72 -0.52
C ILE A 158 -16.35 -1.87 -1.46
N GLY A 159 -16.65 -1.76 -2.76
CA GLY A 159 -16.23 -2.74 -3.76
C GLY A 159 -14.72 -2.91 -3.82
N LEU A 160 -13.96 -1.80 -3.81
CA LEU A 160 -12.49 -1.84 -3.76
C LEU A 160 -11.97 -2.42 -2.44
N ILE A 161 -12.57 -2.06 -1.29
CA ILE A 161 -12.19 -2.62 0.01
C ILE A 161 -12.32 -4.14 0.02
N PHE A 162 -13.44 -4.68 -0.45
CA PHE A 162 -13.63 -6.12 -0.55
C PHE A 162 -12.63 -6.77 -1.52
N LEU A 163 -12.40 -6.13 -2.65
CA LEU A 163 -11.47 -6.63 -3.67
C LEU A 163 -10.03 -6.73 -3.15
N HIS A 164 -9.52 -5.65 -2.58
CA HIS A 164 -8.17 -5.63 -2.00
C HIS A 164 -8.05 -6.57 -0.79
N SER A 165 -9.06 -6.61 0.09
CA SER A 165 -9.05 -7.51 1.24
C SER A 165 -9.09 -8.97 0.82
N THR A 166 -9.86 -9.33 -0.20
CA THR A 166 -9.88 -10.69 -0.76
C THR A 166 -8.53 -11.06 -1.37
N GLY A 167 -7.91 -10.14 -2.12
CA GLY A 167 -6.56 -10.33 -2.66
C GLY A 167 -5.49 -10.51 -1.57
N MET A 168 -5.71 -9.92 -0.38
CA MET A 168 -4.82 -10.04 0.77
C MET A 168 -4.96 -11.37 1.52
N LEU A 169 -6.13 -12.05 1.44
CA LEU A 169 -6.42 -13.25 2.23
C LEU A 169 -5.36 -14.34 2.15
N PRO A 170 -4.87 -14.76 0.97
CA PRO A 170 -3.89 -15.84 0.89
C PRO A 170 -2.64 -15.59 1.72
N ILE A 171 -2.03 -14.43 1.53
CA ILE A 171 -0.79 -14.04 2.23
C ILE A 171 -1.09 -13.73 3.70
N GLY A 172 -2.18 -13.01 3.97
CA GLY A 172 -2.52 -12.59 5.33
C GLY A 172 -2.87 -13.75 6.24
N VAL A 173 -3.63 -14.74 5.76
CA VAL A 173 -3.95 -15.96 6.53
C VAL A 173 -2.70 -16.79 6.78
N PHE A 174 -1.83 -16.94 5.78
CA PHE A 174 -0.54 -17.61 5.94
C PHE A 174 0.33 -16.94 7.03
N MET A 175 0.44 -15.62 7.00
CA MET A 175 1.22 -14.85 7.98
C MET A 175 0.63 -14.99 9.39
N MET A 176 -0.69 -14.84 9.53
CA MET A 176 -1.32 -14.95 10.84
C MET A 176 -1.28 -16.37 11.41
N ARG A 177 -1.47 -17.39 10.57
CA ARG A 177 -1.28 -18.79 10.99
C ARG A 177 0.13 -19.03 11.51
N ASN A 178 1.16 -18.56 10.81
CA ASN A 178 2.55 -18.69 11.25
C ASN A 178 2.81 -17.92 12.57
N ALA A 179 2.29 -16.69 12.69
CA ALA A 179 2.41 -15.91 13.90
C ALA A 179 1.78 -16.61 15.11
N PHE A 180 0.58 -17.16 14.98
CA PHE A 180 -0.07 -17.92 16.05
C PHE A 180 0.62 -19.26 16.32
N SER A 181 1.12 -19.95 15.31
CA SER A 181 1.85 -21.22 15.50
C SER A 181 3.17 -21.07 16.24
N SER A 182 3.75 -19.88 16.30
CA SER A 182 4.95 -19.59 17.06
C SER A 182 4.68 -19.40 18.57
N ILE A 183 3.41 -19.26 18.97
CA ILE A 183 2.99 -19.08 20.36
C ILE A 183 2.73 -20.46 20.99
N PRO A 184 3.31 -20.76 22.17
CA PRO A 184 3.06 -22.02 22.86
C PRO A 184 1.56 -22.26 23.13
N SER A 185 1.03 -23.41 22.69
CA SER A 185 -0.38 -23.76 22.90
C SER A 185 -0.77 -23.87 24.38
N SER A 186 0.19 -24.17 25.24
CA SER A 186 0.00 -24.26 26.70
C SER A 186 -0.60 -23.00 27.31
N LEU A 187 -0.28 -21.81 26.76
CA LEU A 187 -0.87 -20.55 27.24
C LEU A 187 -2.39 -20.52 27.05
N ARG A 188 -2.85 -21.01 25.90
CA ARG A 188 -4.29 -21.14 25.62
C ARG A 188 -4.94 -22.22 26.48
N GLU A 189 -4.28 -23.37 26.65
CA GLU A 189 -4.79 -24.50 27.42
C GLU A 189 -4.97 -24.13 28.89
N VAL A 190 -3.99 -23.45 29.50
CA VAL A 190 -4.10 -22.96 30.90
C VAL A 190 -5.26 -21.98 31.04
N ALA A 191 -5.40 -21.00 30.11
CA ALA A 191 -6.49 -20.03 30.19
C ALA A 191 -7.88 -20.70 30.02
N LEU A 192 -7.99 -21.77 29.22
CA LEU A 192 -9.21 -22.57 29.12
C LEU A 192 -9.53 -23.31 30.42
N LEU A 193 -8.52 -23.87 31.09
CA LEU A 193 -8.69 -24.54 32.40
C LEU A 193 -9.16 -23.57 33.51
N GLU A 194 -8.77 -22.30 33.39
CA GLU A 194 -9.25 -21.22 34.26
C GLU A 194 -10.67 -20.73 33.89
N GLY A 195 -11.33 -21.33 32.91
CA GLY A 195 -12.69 -20.98 32.47
C GLY A 195 -12.80 -19.74 31.61
N THR A 196 -11.68 -19.24 31.08
CA THR A 196 -11.69 -18.06 30.18
C THR A 196 -12.28 -18.43 28.84
N SER A 197 -13.18 -17.58 28.31
CA SER A 197 -13.79 -17.82 27.00
C SER A 197 -12.79 -17.64 25.85
N GLU A 198 -12.98 -18.39 24.77
CA GLU A 198 -12.08 -18.40 23.59
C GLU A 198 -11.85 -17.00 22.99
N LEU A 199 -12.90 -16.18 22.88
CA LEU A 199 -12.78 -14.80 22.38
C LEU A 199 -11.92 -13.93 23.30
N ARG A 200 -12.02 -14.13 24.60
CA ARG A 200 -11.21 -13.40 25.58
C ARG A 200 -9.76 -13.86 25.51
N ILE A 201 -9.49 -15.15 25.41
CA ILE A 201 -8.14 -15.69 25.20
C ILE A 201 -7.53 -15.11 23.93
N MET A 202 -8.27 -15.13 22.82
CA MET A 202 -7.81 -14.56 21.56
C MET A 202 -7.46 -13.08 21.70
N SER A 203 -8.35 -12.27 22.29
CA SER A 203 -8.17 -10.81 22.34
C SER A 203 -7.15 -10.35 23.40
N THR A 204 -7.07 -11.01 24.56
CA THR A 204 -6.24 -10.56 25.68
C THR A 204 -4.87 -11.24 25.76
N ILE A 205 -4.71 -12.42 25.18
CA ILE A 205 -3.47 -13.20 25.26
C ILE A 205 -2.85 -13.36 23.85
N MET A 206 -3.59 -13.96 22.92
CA MET A 206 -3.03 -14.40 21.64
C MET A 206 -2.76 -13.26 20.67
N ILE A 207 -3.70 -12.31 20.51
CA ILE A 207 -3.52 -11.13 19.64
C ILE A 207 -2.35 -10.26 20.10
N PRO A 208 -2.20 -9.90 21.39
CA PRO A 208 -1.03 -9.16 21.88
C PRO A 208 0.31 -9.85 21.58
N LEU A 209 0.39 -11.17 21.71
CA LEU A 209 1.59 -11.94 21.40
C LEU A 209 1.84 -12.04 19.87
N ALA A 210 0.78 -12.00 19.07
CA ALA A 210 0.85 -12.03 17.60
C ALA A 210 1.00 -10.64 16.96
N ILE A 211 1.18 -9.56 17.70
CA ILE A 211 1.33 -8.19 17.17
C ILE A 211 2.33 -8.09 16.02
N PRO A 212 3.52 -8.71 16.05
CA PRO A 212 4.43 -8.65 14.90
C PRO A 212 3.82 -9.19 13.60
N GLY A 213 3.04 -10.27 13.67
CA GLY A 213 2.31 -10.83 12.53
C GLY A 213 1.20 -9.88 12.04
N LEU A 214 0.43 -9.30 12.96
CA LEU A 214 -0.61 -8.31 12.63
C LEU A 214 -0.04 -7.09 11.91
N LEU A 215 1.09 -6.56 12.39
CA LEU A 215 1.75 -5.43 11.75
C LEU A 215 2.24 -5.78 10.34
N THR A 216 2.70 -7.00 10.14
CA THR A 216 3.08 -7.47 8.80
C THR A 216 1.87 -7.50 7.87
N VAL A 217 0.74 -8.08 8.29
CA VAL A 217 -0.52 -8.06 7.52
C VAL A 217 -0.98 -6.64 7.23
N MET A 218 -0.91 -5.74 8.21
CA MET A 218 -1.26 -4.33 8.05
C MET A 218 -0.42 -3.64 6.96
N VAL A 219 0.90 -3.85 6.95
CA VAL A 219 1.79 -3.23 5.95
C VAL A 219 1.53 -3.78 4.56
N PHE A 220 1.29 -5.08 4.42
CA PHE A 220 0.94 -5.65 3.11
C PHE A 220 -0.42 -5.16 2.61
N ALA A 221 -1.43 -5.06 3.48
CA ALA A 221 -2.74 -4.51 3.13
C ALA A 221 -2.64 -3.03 2.72
N LEU A 222 -1.86 -2.23 3.45
CA LEU A 222 -1.52 -0.86 3.09
C LEU A 222 -0.88 -0.80 1.71
N TYR A 223 0.14 -1.62 1.46
CA TYR A 223 0.87 -1.63 0.21
C TYR A 223 -0.02 -1.98 -0.98
N ILE A 224 -0.82 -3.03 -0.87
CA ILE A 224 -1.73 -3.49 -1.93
C ILE A 224 -2.77 -2.42 -2.26
N SER A 225 -3.40 -1.82 -1.24
CA SER A 225 -4.48 -0.86 -1.44
C SER A 225 -3.99 0.53 -1.84
N TRP A 226 -2.96 1.06 -1.19
CA TRP A 226 -2.46 2.41 -1.46
C TRP A 226 -1.79 2.53 -2.83
N ASN A 227 -1.07 1.49 -3.27
CA ASN A 227 -0.37 1.51 -4.56
C ASN A 227 -1.24 1.01 -5.73
N ASP A 228 -2.50 0.64 -5.48
CA ASP A 228 -3.36 0.18 -6.55
C ASP A 228 -3.66 1.30 -7.55
N TYR A 229 -3.47 0.96 -8.81
CA TYR A 229 -3.83 1.77 -9.97
C TYR A 229 -4.79 1.01 -10.87
N ILE A 230 -4.48 -0.26 -11.17
CA ILE A 230 -5.15 -1.02 -12.23
C ILE A 230 -6.60 -1.32 -11.86
N LEU A 231 -6.83 -1.82 -10.65
CA LEU A 231 -8.18 -2.18 -10.21
C LEU A 231 -9.03 -0.93 -10.00
N ALA A 232 -8.45 0.12 -9.39
CA ALA A 232 -9.13 1.40 -9.26
C ALA A 232 -9.49 2.01 -10.62
N PHE A 233 -8.59 1.94 -11.61
CA PHE A 233 -8.84 2.45 -12.95
C PHE A 233 -9.98 1.71 -13.67
N ILE A 234 -10.12 0.40 -13.44
CA ILE A 234 -11.13 -0.44 -14.11
C ILE A 234 -12.48 -0.38 -13.40
N TYR A 235 -12.49 -0.35 -12.07
CA TYR A 235 -13.71 -0.52 -11.27
C TYR A 235 -14.34 0.79 -10.81
N ILE A 236 -13.58 1.91 -10.79
CA ILE A 236 -14.05 3.24 -10.41
C ILE A 236 -14.17 4.14 -11.65
N ASN A 237 -15.36 4.65 -11.89
CA ASN A 237 -15.64 5.50 -13.05
C ASN A 237 -16.05 6.93 -12.65
N SER A 238 -16.78 7.09 -11.54
CA SER A 238 -17.25 8.42 -11.10
C SER A 238 -16.09 9.27 -10.60
N PRO A 239 -16.10 10.56 -10.95
CA PRO A 239 -15.12 11.52 -10.47
C PRO A 239 -15.07 11.61 -8.94
N ASP A 240 -16.21 11.38 -8.30
CA ASP A 240 -16.36 11.48 -6.85
C ASP A 240 -15.66 10.37 -6.08
N ASN A 241 -15.54 9.19 -6.69
CA ASN A 241 -14.90 8.01 -6.08
C ASN A 241 -13.48 7.76 -6.57
N ILE A 242 -12.95 8.64 -7.44
CA ILE A 242 -11.64 8.45 -8.05
C ILE A 242 -10.53 8.30 -7.01
N MET A 243 -9.55 7.44 -7.31
CA MET A 243 -8.43 7.13 -6.43
C MET A 243 -7.18 7.94 -6.79
N LEU A 244 -6.25 8.08 -5.84
CA LEU A 244 -5.05 8.90 -5.95
C LEU A 244 -4.20 8.55 -7.17
N ASN A 245 -3.80 7.29 -7.31
CA ASN A 245 -2.92 6.88 -8.40
C ASN A 245 -3.59 7.00 -9.78
N THR A 246 -4.90 6.79 -9.85
CA THR A 246 -5.67 7.00 -11.08
C THR A 246 -5.73 8.48 -11.45
N THR A 247 -5.88 9.36 -10.47
CA THR A 247 -5.85 10.82 -10.68
C THR A 247 -4.48 11.29 -11.12
N LEU A 248 -3.41 10.83 -10.46
CA LEU A 248 -2.03 11.15 -10.85
C LEU A 248 -1.73 10.72 -12.29
N ALA A 249 -2.14 9.52 -12.68
CA ALA A 249 -1.98 9.06 -14.05
C ALA A 249 -2.73 9.94 -15.07
N LYS A 250 -3.95 10.38 -14.74
CA LYS A 250 -4.71 11.31 -15.60
C LYS A 250 -4.05 12.69 -15.71
N ILE A 251 -3.50 13.22 -14.61
CA ILE A 251 -2.74 14.49 -14.61
C ILE A 251 -1.47 14.34 -15.45
N ALA A 252 -0.75 13.22 -15.32
CA ALA A 252 0.47 12.95 -16.07
C ALA A 252 0.25 12.90 -17.57
N LEU A 253 -0.86 12.28 -18.01
CA LEU A 253 -1.20 12.16 -19.45
C LEU A 253 -1.65 13.45 -20.11
N GLY A 254 -1.85 14.54 -19.35
CA GLY A 254 -1.88 15.91 -19.86
C GLY A 254 -3.03 16.28 -20.80
N GLY A 255 -4.23 15.70 -20.68
CA GLY A 255 -5.38 16.08 -21.51
C GLY A 255 -5.19 15.79 -23.01
N ALA A 256 -5.94 16.48 -23.89
CA ALA A 256 -6.02 16.19 -25.34
C ALA A 256 -4.73 16.39 -26.13
N LYS A 257 -3.75 17.14 -25.63
CA LYS A 257 -2.48 17.39 -26.31
C LYS A 257 -1.37 16.39 -26.00
N PHE A 258 -1.62 15.42 -25.10
CA PHE A 258 -0.61 14.43 -24.67
C PHE A 258 0.73 15.04 -24.21
N GLU A 259 0.73 16.29 -23.77
CA GLU A 259 1.90 16.92 -23.17
C GLU A 259 2.00 16.50 -21.72
N MET A 260 2.97 15.63 -21.43
CA MET A 260 3.18 15.10 -20.10
C MET A 260 3.59 16.22 -19.13
N LYS A 261 2.78 16.45 -18.11
CA LYS A 261 3.03 17.46 -17.06
C LYS A 261 3.96 16.90 -15.98
N TRP A 262 5.25 16.82 -16.28
CA TRP A 262 6.27 16.24 -15.42
C TRP A 262 6.31 16.86 -14.03
N GLY A 263 6.19 18.18 -13.91
CA GLY A 263 6.20 18.87 -12.63
C GLY A 263 5.03 18.43 -11.71
N ASN A 264 3.81 18.39 -12.26
CA ASN A 264 2.64 17.94 -11.49
C ASN A 264 2.71 16.44 -11.15
N LEU A 265 3.21 15.59 -12.08
CA LEU A 265 3.40 14.18 -11.82
C LEU A 265 4.39 13.94 -10.68
N THR A 266 5.53 14.60 -10.71
CA THR A 266 6.56 14.44 -9.68
C THR A 266 6.11 15.02 -8.34
N ALA A 267 5.45 16.18 -8.30
CA ALA A 267 4.86 16.74 -7.09
C ALA A 267 3.79 15.83 -6.49
N GLY A 268 2.87 15.32 -7.32
CA GLY A 268 1.86 14.37 -6.88
C GLY A 268 2.45 13.05 -6.39
N SER A 269 3.52 12.57 -7.01
CA SER A 269 4.25 11.38 -6.54
C SER A 269 4.87 11.61 -5.16
N ILE A 270 5.47 12.76 -4.91
CA ILE A 270 6.00 13.11 -3.58
C ILE A 270 4.86 13.16 -2.55
N ILE A 271 3.73 13.79 -2.87
CA ILE A 271 2.55 13.80 -1.98
C ILE A 271 2.10 12.38 -1.66
N SER A 272 2.07 11.49 -2.66
CA SER A 272 1.64 10.10 -2.46
C SER A 272 2.60 9.26 -1.62
N PHE A 273 3.89 9.62 -1.54
CA PHE A 273 4.86 8.93 -0.71
C PHE A 273 4.75 9.27 0.78
N ILE A 274 4.25 10.47 1.12
CA ILE A 274 4.20 10.96 2.50
C ILE A 274 3.52 9.99 3.46
N PRO A 275 2.30 9.48 3.22
CA PRO A 275 1.64 8.55 4.14
C PRO A 275 2.41 7.26 4.32
N ILE A 276 3.01 6.73 3.25
CA ILE A 276 3.79 5.48 3.30
C ILE A 276 5.02 5.69 4.19
N ILE A 277 5.75 6.80 3.99
CA ILE A 277 6.94 7.13 4.79
C ILE A 277 6.58 7.30 6.26
N ILE A 278 5.50 8.00 6.57
CA ILE A 278 5.04 8.22 7.94
C ILE A 278 4.70 6.88 8.61
N ILE A 279 3.86 6.07 7.96
CA ILE A 279 3.41 4.79 8.51
C ILE A 279 4.60 3.84 8.69
N TYR A 280 5.48 3.74 7.68
CA TYR A 280 6.68 2.90 7.78
C TYR A 280 7.61 3.36 8.90
N SER A 281 7.84 4.68 9.04
CA SER A 281 8.69 5.25 10.11
C SER A 281 8.16 4.94 11.51
N ILE A 282 6.84 4.87 11.68
CA ILE A 282 6.22 4.48 12.94
C ILE A 282 6.37 2.97 13.19
N LEU A 283 6.18 2.16 12.14
CA LEU A 283 6.13 0.70 12.26
C LEU A 283 7.50 0.02 12.26
N GLN A 284 8.55 0.64 11.69
CA GLN A 284 9.88 0.04 11.55
C GLN A 284 10.45 -0.52 12.85
N ARG A 285 10.21 0.14 14.00
CA ARG A 285 10.67 -0.30 15.32
C ARG A 285 10.12 -1.68 15.72
N TYR A 286 8.93 -2.02 15.25
CA TYR A 286 8.30 -3.32 15.54
C TYR A 286 8.85 -4.42 14.62
N PHE A 287 9.17 -4.09 13.37
CA PHE A 287 9.83 -5.02 12.44
C PHE A 287 11.21 -5.44 12.93
N ILE A 288 12.03 -4.48 13.36
CA ILE A 288 13.38 -4.75 13.85
C ILE A 288 13.32 -5.70 15.05
N ARG A 289 12.41 -5.48 16.00
CA ARG A 289 12.24 -6.36 17.16
C ARG A 289 11.74 -7.76 16.81
N GLY A 290 10.85 -7.88 15.81
CA GLY A 290 10.36 -9.18 15.35
C GLY A 290 11.44 -10.04 14.69
N ILE A 291 12.31 -9.43 13.89
CA ILE A 291 13.41 -10.13 13.20
C ILE A 291 14.52 -10.52 14.18
N THR A 292 14.90 -9.62 15.09
CA THR A 292 15.97 -9.90 16.06
C THR A 292 15.54 -10.88 17.15
N GLY A 293 14.28 -10.89 17.54
CA GLY A 293 13.73 -11.83 18.54
C GLY A 293 13.69 -13.29 18.06
N SER A 294 13.63 -13.52 16.74
CA SER A 294 13.72 -14.88 16.16
C SER A 294 15.16 -15.36 15.92
N ALA A 295 16.12 -14.44 15.81
CA ALA A 295 17.52 -14.76 15.55
C ALA A 295 18.32 -15.12 16.82
N VAL A 296 17.77 -14.95 18.01
CA VAL A 296 18.44 -15.21 19.32
C VAL A 296 17.96 -16.54 19.94
N LYS A 297 17.29 -17.40 19.20
CA LYS A 297 16.95 -18.77 19.61
C LYS A 297 17.97 -19.77 19.05
N GLU A 298 19.27 -19.56 19.33
CA GLU A 298 20.30 -20.61 19.34
C GLU A 298 21.03 -20.57 20.69
#